data_a3b91c28f26426ebf522b6724b48e9a7
#
_entry.id   a3b91c28f26426ebf522b6724b48e9a7
#
_cell.length_a   1.000
_cell.length_b   1.000
_cell.length_c   1.000
_cell.angle_alpha   90.00
_cell.angle_beta   90.00
_cell.angle_gamma   90.00
#
_symmetry.space_group_name_H-M   'P 1'
#
loop_
_entity.id
_entity.type
_entity.pdbx_description
1 polymer ?
#
loop_
_entity_poly.entity_id
_entity_poly.type
_entity_poly.pdbx_seq_one_letter_code
_entity_poly.pdbx_strand_id
1 'polypeptide(L)'
;MSATEPFDLPLFLKNLPNLPGVYRFFDEDNNVLYVGKAVNLKRRVSSYFQKNDHSPRIALMVKQVHHIETTITRSEAEALILENNFIKALSPKYNILFRDDKSYPYLMLSGHQYPQMAYYRGTLKKPNQYFGPYPNSNAVRDSIQVLQKVFMLRTCEDSVFEHRDRPCLLYQIKRCTAPCVGYISEEYYRDSVREAATFLNGKTDELTRTLQHKMQTAAANLQFEEAARYRDQIQALGIMQSNQFIDSKNPNNPNDIDLLALAVSDGLVCVHWVSIRGGRHVGDKSFFPDTKNDPEPNGQDYAEAFVAQHYLGKSKPDIIISNFPVPDPLKEALEGEHGKQMQFVTKTIGERKVWLKMAEQNAQMAIAQRRLQQSSQQHRIDELAKILGMDSDSLNRLECFDISHTQGEATIASCVVYDEQNIQPSQYRRYNITTAKPGDDYAAMREVLTRRYGKMQEAEANGEAVKWPDVVLIDGGKGQIGIAVSVWEELGLHIPLVGIAKGPERKAGMEELILPFTGETFRLPPNSPALHLLQTVRDESHRFAITGHRKKRDKARVTSSLSEIPGIGSKRRQALLTRFGGLRGVIAASREDLEKVEGISKALAETIYEHLH
;
A
#
# COMPACT_ATOMS: atom_id res chain seq x y z
N MET A 1 -0.90 -34.18 29.82
CA MET A 1 -0.10 -34.05 28.61
C MET A 1 -0.04 -35.44 27.99
N SER A 2 -0.88 -35.74 27.00
CA SER A 2 -0.84 -37.01 26.27
C SER A 2 0.34 -36.96 25.31
N ALA A 3 1.26 -37.91 25.45
CA ALA A 3 2.31 -38.16 24.48
C ALA A 3 1.63 -38.43 23.13
N THR A 4 1.76 -37.49 22.19
CA THR A 4 1.33 -37.69 20.80
C THR A 4 2.22 -38.79 20.21
N GLU A 5 1.62 -39.88 19.75
CA GLU A 5 2.35 -40.96 19.06
C GLU A 5 3.13 -40.34 17.87
N PRO A 6 4.34 -40.82 17.58
CA PRO A 6 5.12 -40.32 16.45
C PRO A 6 4.34 -40.55 15.14
N PHE A 7 4.27 -39.54 14.28
CA PHE A 7 3.58 -39.57 13.00
C PHE A 7 4.13 -40.67 12.08
N ASP A 8 3.33 -41.70 11.82
CA ASP A 8 3.69 -42.82 10.90
C ASP A 8 3.39 -42.42 9.44
N LEU A 9 4.40 -41.83 8.79
CA LEU A 9 4.33 -41.42 7.38
C LEU A 9 3.97 -42.55 6.42
N PRO A 10 4.57 -43.76 6.48
CA PRO A 10 4.17 -44.88 5.62
C PRO A 10 2.71 -45.27 5.75
N LEU A 11 2.21 -45.39 6.97
CA LEU A 11 0.82 -45.73 7.23
C LEU A 11 -0.12 -44.64 6.74
N PHE A 12 0.24 -43.37 6.94
CA PHE A 12 -0.54 -42.20 6.47
C PHE A 12 -0.64 -42.21 4.94
N LEU A 13 0.46 -42.37 4.22
CA LEU A 13 0.50 -42.41 2.75
C LEU A 13 -0.31 -43.57 2.17
N LYS A 14 -0.31 -44.74 2.84
CA LYS A 14 -1.11 -45.90 2.44
C LYS A 14 -2.61 -45.62 2.51
N ASN A 15 -3.05 -44.85 3.51
CA ASN A 15 -4.48 -44.57 3.79
C ASN A 15 -5.01 -43.34 3.05
N LEU A 16 -4.20 -42.58 2.34
CA LEU A 16 -4.64 -41.41 1.56
C LEU A 16 -5.66 -41.79 0.49
N PRO A 17 -6.73 -41.01 0.31
CA PRO A 17 -7.74 -41.23 -0.72
C PRO A 17 -7.24 -40.82 -2.11
N ASN A 18 -7.77 -41.48 -3.14
CA ASN A 18 -7.52 -41.14 -4.55
C ASN A 18 -8.54 -40.08 -5.04
N LEU A 19 -8.76 -39.03 -4.25
CA LEU A 19 -9.71 -37.95 -4.49
C LEU A 19 -8.98 -36.59 -4.60
N PRO A 20 -9.60 -35.59 -5.25
CA PRO A 20 -9.06 -34.24 -5.25
C PRO A 20 -9.12 -33.62 -3.86
N GLY A 21 -8.18 -32.73 -3.58
CA GLY A 21 -8.14 -32.04 -2.30
C GLY A 21 -6.92 -31.18 -2.09
N VAL A 22 -6.78 -30.68 -0.87
CA VAL A 22 -5.66 -29.84 -0.42
C VAL A 22 -4.93 -30.58 0.69
N TYR A 23 -3.60 -30.49 0.67
CA TYR A 23 -2.70 -31.02 1.70
C TYR A 23 -1.88 -29.88 2.31
N ARG A 24 -1.56 -30.03 3.60
CA ARG A 24 -0.74 -29.10 4.38
C ARG A 24 0.38 -29.86 5.03
N PHE A 25 1.60 -29.34 4.89
CA PHE A 25 2.80 -29.88 5.53
C PHE A 25 3.19 -29.02 6.72
N PHE A 26 3.53 -29.64 7.83
CA PHE A 26 3.85 -28.98 9.10
C PHE A 26 5.22 -29.39 9.58
N ASP A 27 5.92 -28.46 10.26
CA ASP A 27 7.16 -28.74 10.96
C ASP A 27 6.92 -29.35 12.38
N GLU A 28 7.99 -29.52 13.14
CA GLU A 28 7.96 -30.04 14.51
C GLU A 28 7.20 -29.12 15.48
N ASP A 29 7.24 -27.82 15.23
CA ASP A 29 6.58 -26.78 16.02
C ASP A 29 5.14 -26.51 15.59
N ASN A 30 4.56 -27.34 14.70
CA ASN A 30 3.22 -27.15 14.14
C ASN A 30 3.05 -25.91 13.24
N ASN A 31 4.13 -25.33 12.72
CA ASN A 31 4.01 -24.27 11.74
C ASN A 31 3.77 -24.87 10.34
N VAL A 32 2.91 -24.20 9.56
CA VAL A 32 2.62 -24.66 8.20
C VAL A 32 3.79 -24.32 7.28
N LEU A 33 4.45 -25.36 6.77
CA LEU A 33 5.54 -25.23 5.81
C LEU A 33 5.03 -24.98 4.39
N TYR A 34 4.00 -25.72 3.98
CA TYR A 34 3.49 -25.70 2.62
C TYR A 34 2.03 -26.11 2.55
N VAL A 35 1.32 -25.49 1.62
CA VAL A 35 -0.05 -25.86 1.23
C VAL A 35 -0.04 -26.18 -0.26
N GLY A 36 -0.65 -27.29 -0.66
CA GLY A 36 -0.74 -27.65 -2.07
C GLY A 36 -2.05 -28.34 -2.41
N LYS A 37 -2.49 -28.18 -3.65
CA LYS A 37 -3.64 -28.90 -4.22
C LYS A 37 -3.22 -30.20 -4.90
N ALA A 38 -4.16 -31.11 -5.03
CA ALA A 38 -4.01 -32.34 -5.78
C ALA A 38 -5.31 -32.74 -6.48
N VAL A 39 -5.21 -33.25 -7.70
CA VAL A 39 -6.29 -34.00 -8.36
C VAL A 39 -6.48 -35.37 -7.72
N ASN A 40 -5.38 -35.93 -7.22
CA ASN A 40 -5.33 -37.19 -6.49
C ASN A 40 -4.35 -37.02 -5.33
N LEU A 41 -4.88 -36.89 -4.11
CA LEU A 41 -4.11 -36.67 -2.89
C LEU A 41 -3.05 -37.74 -2.67
N LYS A 42 -3.42 -39.01 -2.80
CA LYS A 42 -2.48 -40.15 -2.60
C LYS A 42 -1.28 -40.05 -3.54
N ARG A 43 -1.53 -39.90 -4.84
CA ARG A 43 -0.47 -39.83 -5.85
C ARG A 43 0.43 -38.59 -5.64
N ARG A 44 -0.17 -37.46 -5.38
CA ARG A 44 0.55 -36.17 -5.24
C ARG A 44 1.39 -36.12 -3.97
N VAL A 45 0.81 -36.43 -2.81
CA VAL A 45 1.53 -36.42 -1.54
C VAL A 45 2.64 -37.46 -1.52
N SER A 46 2.38 -38.69 -1.99
CA SER A 46 3.41 -39.74 -2.06
C SER A 46 4.59 -39.32 -2.96
N SER A 47 4.36 -38.54 -4.03
CA SER A 47 5.44 -38.13 -4.94
C SER A 47 6.51 -37.27 -4.27
N TYR A 48 6.20 -36.56 -3.18
CA TYR A 48 7.20 -35.77 -2.42
C TYR A 48 8.19 -36.67 -1.65
N PHE A 49 7.79 -37.85 -1.26
CA PHE A 49 8.60 -38.75 -0.43
C PHE A 49 9.21 -39.93 -1.22
N GLN A 50 8.78 -40.13 -2.46
CA GLN A 50 9.26 -41.23 -3.32
C GLN A 50 10.27 -40.78 -4.39
N LYS A 51 10.30 -39.49 -4.74
CA LYS A 51 11.22 -38.96 -5.76
C LYS A 51 12.43 -38.31 -5.11
N ASN A 52 13.59 -38.50 -5.70
CA ASN A 52 14.85 -37.86 -5.29
C ASN A 52 15.21 -36.63 -6.13
N ASP A 53 14.42 -36.33 -7.15
CA ASP A 53 14.67 -35.22 -8.08
C ASP A 53 13.66 -34.10 -7.83
N HIS A 54 13.89 -33.35 -6.75
CA HIS A 54 13.11 -32.18 -6.37
C HIS A 54 13.90 -30.90 -6.61
N SER A 55 13.19 -29.79 -6.91
CA SER A 55 13.81 -28.47 -6.85
C SER A 55 14.41 -28.22 -5.46
N PRO A 56 15.50 -27.43 -5.35
CA PRO A 56 16.17 -27.17 -4.07
C PRO A 56 15.20 -26.72 -2.97
N ARG A 57 14.21 -25.88 -3.31
CA ARG A 57 13.16 -25.42 -2.41
C ARG A 57 12.32 -26.56 -1.84
N ILE A 58 11.86 -27.47 -2.70
CA ILE A 58 11.03 -28.61 -2.29
C ILE A 58 11.84 -29.61 -1.50
N ALA A 59 13.09 -29.85 -1.87
CA ALA A 59 13.98 -30.74 -1.12
C ALA A 59 14.24 -30.24 0.32
N LEU A 60 14.43 -28.92 0.50
CA LEU A 60 14.56 -28.30 1.82
C LEU A 60 13.26 -28.39 2.63
N MET A 61 12.12 -28.20 2.00
CA MET A 61 10.82 -28.32 2.65
C MET A 61 10.56 -29.74 3.13
N VAL A 62 10.74 -30.75 2.27
CA VAL A 62 10.47 -32.16 2.60
C VAL A 62 11.26 -32.63 3.82
N LYS A 63 12.51 -32.16 3.98
CA LYS A 63 13.35 -32.47 5.15
C LYS A 63 12.81 -31.96 6.48
N GLN A 64 11.95 -30.93 6.45
CA GLN A 64 11.39 -30.31 7.65
C GLN A 64 9.95 -30.80 7.95
N VAL A 65 9.36 -31.64 7.10
CA VAL A 65 7.99 -32.15 7.29
C VAL A 65 7.95 -33.13 8.46
N HIS A 66 7.19 -32.76 9.49
CA HIS A 66 6.95 -33.59 10.68
C HIS A 66 5.59 -34.30 10.61
N HIS A 67 4.53 -33.61 10.19
CA HIS A 67 3.24 -34.24 9.94
C HIS A 67 2.48 -33.62 8.77
N ILE A 68 1.39 -34.27 8.34
CA ILE A 68 0.62 -33.93 7.14
C ILE A 68 -0.86 -33.96 7.46
N GLU A 69 -1.59 -32.92 7.03
CA GLU A 69 -3.04 -32.92 7.03
C GLU A 69 -3.60 -32.82 5.63
N THR A 70 -4.74 -33.42 5.39
CA THR A 70 -5.43 -33.37 4.09
C THR A 70 -6.91 -33.01 4.24
N THR A 71 -7.42 -32.28 3.25
CA THR A 71 -8.83 -31.93 3.13
C THR A 71 -9.33 -32.34 1.76
N ILE A 72 -10.32 -33.21 1.69
CA ILE A 72 -10.93 -33.68 0.43
C ILE A 72 -11.86 -32.61 -0.11
N THR A 73 -11.87 -32.42 -1.43
CA THR A 73 -12.78 -31.54 -2.16
C THR A 73 -13.54 -32.31 -3.23
N ARG A 74 -14.59 -31.69 -3.78
CA ARG A 74 -15.44 -32.32 -4.82
C ARG A 74 -14.81 -32.22 -6.20
N SER A 75 -13.99 -31.17 -6.43
CA SER A 75 -13.34 -30.91 -7.71
C SER A 75 -11.96 -30.29 -7.54
N GLU A 76 -11.17 -30.29 -8.61
CA GLU A 76 -9.86 -29.61 -8.64
C GLU A 76 -10.02 -28.07 -8.51
N ALA A 77 -11.07 -27.49 -9.09
CA ALA A 77 -11.36 -26.06 -8.96
C ALA A 77 -11.64 -25.67 -7.49
N GLU A 78 -12.41 -26.50 -6.76
CA GLU A 78 -12.64 -26.31 -5.33
C GLU A 78 -11.34 -26.46 -4.52
N ALA A 79 -10.49 -27.44 -4.87
CA ALA A 79 -9.18 -27.60 -4.25
C ALA A 79 -8.28 -26.37 -4.46
N LEU A 80 -8.31 -25.78 -5.64
CA LEU A 80 -7.54 -24.57 -5.96
C LEU A 80 -8.00 -23.34 -5.14
N ILE A 81 -9.32 -23.16 -4.99
CA ILE A 81 -9.88 -22.09 -4.19
C ILE A 81 -9.49 -22.27 -2.71
N LEU A 82 -9.62 -23.49 -2.21
CA LEU A 82 -9.27 -23.83 -0.82
C LEU A 82 -7.77 -23.67 -0.55
N GLU A 83 -6.91 -24.12 -1.46
CA GLU A 83 -5.46 -23.90 -1.42
C GLU A 83 -5.13 -22.41 -1.31
N ASN A 84 -5.69 -21.58 -2.21
CA ASN A 84 -5.47 -20.14 -2.22
C ASN A 84 -5.92 -19.47 -0.89
N ASN A 85 -7.04 -19.92 -0.33
CA ASN A 85 -7.54 -19.43 0.95
C ASN A 85 -6.59 -19.80 2.11
N PHE A 86 -6.09 -21.03 2.15
CA PHE A 86 -5.12 -21.46 3.14
C PHE A 86 -3.77 -20.73 2.99
N ILE A 87 -3.29 -20.54 1.76
CA ILE A 87 -2.06 -19.78 1.50
C ILE A 87 -2.18 -18.35 2.02
N LYS A 88 -3.32 -17.68 1.76
CA LYS A 88 -3.58 -16.31 2.27
C LYS A 88 -3.70 -16.24 3.78
N ALA A 89 -4.38 -17.21 4.39
CA ALA A 89 -4.63 -17.22 5.84
C ALA A 89 -3.38 -17.59 6.64
N LEU A 90 -2.59 -18.56 6.16
CA LEU A 90 -1.50 -19.19 6.91
C LEU A 90 -0.12 -18.67 6.51
N SER A 91 0.00 -18.01 5.35
CA SER A 91 1.28 -17.49 4.80
C SER A 91 2.44 -18.49 4.89
N PRO A 92 2.32 -19.72 4.32
CA PRO A 92 3.29 -20.79 4.53
C PRO A 92 4.66 -20.43 3.97
N LYS A 93 5.73 -20.89 4.64
CA LYS A 93 7.13 -20.55 4.35
C LYS A 93 7.58 -20.92 2.93
N TYR A 94 7.08 -22.04 2.39
CA TYR A 94 7.51 -22.57 1.10
C TYR A 94 6.49 -22.39 -0.04
N ASN A 95 5.39 -21.67 0.19
CA ASN A 95 4.50 -21.29 -0.91
C ASN A 95 4.99 -20.02 -1.62
N ILE A 96 4.62 -19.91 -2.89
CA ILE A 96 4.81 -18.68 -3.66
C ILE A 96 3.78 -17.65 -3.15
N LEU A 97 4.25 -16.52 -2.62
CA LEU A 97 3.41 -15.47 -2.10
C LEU A 97 3.65 -14.16 -2.86
N PHE A 98 2.57 -13.59 -3.38
CA PHE A 98 2.55 -12.23 -3.87
C PHE A 98 2.01 -11.33 -2.75
N ARG A 99 2.89 -10.62 -2.04
CA ARG A 99 2.55 -9.75 -0.92
C ARG A 99 1.86 -8.46 -1.41
N ASP A 100 0.63 -8.57 -1.88
CA ASP A 100 -0.22 -7.43 -2.23
C ASP A 100 -1.64 -7.64 -1.70
N ASP A 101 -1.77 -7.67 -0.35
CA ASP A 101 -3.04 -7.84 0.36
C ASP A 101 -3.96 -6.61 0.32
N LYS A 102 -3.48 -5.52 -0.28
CA LYS A 102 -4.27 -4.30 -0.34
C LYS A 102 -5.28 -4.39 -1.48
N SER A 103 -6.55 -4.14 -1.18
CA SER A 103 -7.58 -3.96 -2.20
C SER A 103 -7.14 -2.85 -3.18
N TYR A 104 -7.37 -3.06 -4.47
CA TYR A 104 -7.08 -2.03 -5.46
C TYR A 104 -7.98 -0.82 -5.30
N PRO A 105 -7.47 0.38 -5.62
CA PRO A 105 -8.29 1.58 -5.58
C PRO A 105 -9.23 1.65 -6.80
N TYR A 106 -10.34 2.34 -6.57
CA TYR A 106 -11.37 2.64 -7.57
C TYR A 106 -11.64 4.14 -7.59
N LEU A 107 -12.07 4.63 -8.73
CA LEU A 107 -12.79 5.88 -8.81
C LEU A 107 -14.27 5.58 -8.52
N MET A 108 -14.87 6.30 -7.60
CA MET A 108 -16.26 6.11 -7.19
C MET A 108 -17.11 7.33 -7.55
N LEU A 109 -18.29 7.08 -8.08
CA LEU A 109 -19.39 8.04 -8.10
C LEU A 109 -20.43 7.59 -7.07
N SER A 110 -20.68 8.44 -6.04
CA SER A 110 -21.56 8.08 -4.93
C SER A 110 -23.03 8.01 -5.36
N GLY A 111 -23.84 7.23 -4.64
CA GLY A 111 -25.29 7.14 -4.86
C GLY A 111 -26.10 8.30 -4.31
N HIS A 112 -25.48 9.42 -3.95
CA HIS A 112 -26.16 10.62 -3.47
C HIS A 112 -26.99 11.31 -4.56
N GLN A 113 -27.97 12.16 -4.19
CA GLN A 113 -28.75 12.98 -5.14
C GLN A 113 -27.85 13.77 -6.09
N TYR A 114 -26.78 14.39 -5.54
CA TYR A 114 -25.68 14.98 -6.29
C TYR A 114 -24.42 14.09 -6.09
N PRO A 115 -24.13 13.11 -6.97
CA PRO A 115 -23.03 12.18 -6.79
C PRO A 115 -21.68 12.85 -6.57
N GLN A 116 -20.95 12.40 -5.56
CA GLN A 116 -19.56 12.77 -5.30
C GLN A 116 -18.64 11.92 -6.16
N MET A 117 -17.64 12.52 -6.80
CA MET A 117 -16.51 11.81 -7.40
C MET A 117 -15.38 11.67 -6.39
N ALA A 118 -15.04 10.43 -6.01
CA ALA A 118 -14.09 10.18 -4.93
C ALA A 118 -13.15 9.00 -5.23
N TYR A 119 -11.99 9.03 -4.58
CA TYR A 119 -11.12 7.88 -4.42
C TYR A 119 -11.76 6.89 -3.44
N TYR A 120 -11.83 5.63 -3.83
CA TYR A 120 -12.38 4.59 -2.99
C TYR A 120 -11.45 3.38 -2.91
N ARG A 121 -11.42 2.75 -1.75
CA ARG A 121 -10.70 1.51 -1.50
C ARG A 121 -11.44 0.71 -0.46
N GLY A 122 -11.87 -0.49 -0.80
CA GLY A 122 -12.64 -1.37 0.10
C GLY A 122 -13.67 -2.20 -0.64
N THR A 123 -14.63 -2.77 0.09
CA THR A 123 -15.72 -3.57 -0.46
C THR A 123 -16.70 -2.70 -1.25
N LEU A 124 -17.01 -3.11 -2.48
CA LEU A 124 -17.92 -2.37 -3.35
C LEU A 124 -19.36 -2.45 -2.82
N LYS A 125 -20.00 -1.30 -2.61
CA LYS A 125 -21.35 -1.18 -2.04
C LYS A 125 -22.30 -0.46 -2.98
N LYS A 126 -23.48 -1.01 -3.23
CA LYS A 126 -24.58 -0.30 -3.90
C LYS A 126 -25.14 0.80 -2.98
N PRO A 127 -25.65 1.93 -3.49
CA PRO A 127 -25.90 2.25 -4.91
C PRO A 127 -24.73 2.94 -5.64
N ASN A 128 -23.52 3.01 -5.06
CA ASN A 128 -22.38 3.66 -5.67
C ASN A 128 -21.94 2.96 -6.97
N GLN A 129 -21.39 3.73 -7.89
CA GLN A 129 -20.75 3.22 -9.11
C GLN A 129 -19.23 3.26 -8.94
N TYR A 130 -18.55 2.21 -9.38
CA TYR A 130 -17.11 2.07 -9.24
C TYR A 130 -16.46 1.79 -10.58
N PHE A 131 -15.37 2.49 -10.87
CA PHE A 131 -14.59 2.37 -12.09
C PHE A 131 -13.17 1.97 -11.74
N GLY A 132 -12.65 0.95 -12.39
CA GLY A 132 -11.35 0.33 -12.10
C GLY A 132 -11.42 -1.20 -12.14
N PRO A 133 -10.52 -1.94 -11.47
CA PRO A 133 -9.51 -1.47 -10.51
C PRO A 133 -8.35 -0.71 -11.17
N TYR A 134 -7.80 0.25 -10.43
CA TYR A 134 -6.57 0.96 -10.82
C TYR A 134 -5.35 0.34 -10.15
N PRO A 135 -4.19 0.29 -10.83
CA PRO A 135 -2.98 -0.32 -10.26
C PRO A 135 -2.42 0.39 -9.02
N ASN A 136 -2.62 1.71 -8.94
CA ASN A 136 -2.11 2.51 -7.83
C ASN A 136 -3.02 3.71 -7.50
N SER A 137 -2.80 4.29 -6.32
CA SER A 137 -3.60 5.41 -5.81
C SER A 137 -3.41 6.71 -6.59
N ASN A 138 -2.23 6.92 -7.17
CA ASN A 138 -1.94 8.14 -7.92
C ASN A 138 -2.73 8.17 -9.23
N ALA A 139 -2.81 7.04 -9.94
CA ALA A 139 -3.58 6.92 -11.18
C ALA A 139 -5.07 7.32 -10.99
N VAL A 140 -5.68 6.92 -9.85
CA VAL A 140 -7.06 7.35 -9.52
C VAL A 140 -7.13 8.85 -9.26
N ARG A 141 -6.20 9.40 -8.48
CA ARG A 141 -6.19 10.82 -8.12
C ARG A 141 -5.98 11.71 -9.35
N ASP A 142 -5.06 11.31 -10.22
CA ASP A 142 -4.79 12.01 -11.47
C ASP A 142 -6.04 11.97 -12.38
N SER A 143 -6.70 10.81 -12.48
CA SER A 143 -7.97 10.67 -13.20
C SER A 143 -9.05 11.58 -12.61
N ILE A 144 -9.23 11.64 -11.28
CA ILE A 144 -10.18 12.54 -10.63
C ILE A 144 -9.88 14.00 -10.96
N GLN A 145 -8.61 14.43 -10.90
CA GLN A 145 -8.22 15.81 -11.20
C GLN A 145 -8.54 16.20 -12.64
N VAL A 146 -8.32 15.29 -13.58
CA VAL A 146 -8.61 15.54 -15.00
C VAL A 146 -10.12 15.56 -15.26
N LEU A 147 -10.86 14.57 -14.76
CA LEU A 147 -12.31 14.49 -14.89
C LEU A 147 -13.03 15.68 -14.25
N GLN A 148 -12.49 16.18 -13.13
CA GLN A 148 -13.02 17.37 -12.46
C GLN A 148 -12.91 18.63 -13.32
N LYS A 149 -11.86 18.73 -14.16
CA LYS A 149 -11.73 19.85 -15.11
C LYS A 149 -12.77 19.78 -16.24
N VAL A 150 -13.13 18.56 -16.66
CA VAL A 150 -14.02 18.34 -17.80
C VAL A 150 -15.50 18.38 -17.39
N PHE A 151 -15.84 17.64 -16.33
CA PHE A 151 -17.25 17.43 -15.94
C PHE A 151 -17.67 18.26 -14.73
N MET A 152 -16.76 18.95 -14.06
CA MET A 152 -16.99 19.85 -12.92
C MET A 152 -17.81 19.21 -11.77
N LEU A 153 -17.61 17.90 -11.55
CA LEU A 153 -18.30 17.18 -10.48
C LEU A 153 -17.69 17.49 -9.10
N ARG A 154 -18.53 17.49 -8.06
CA ARG A 154 -18.06 17.69 -6.70
C ARG A 154 -17.18 16.55 -6.21
N THR A 155 -16.19 16.89 -5.38
CA THR A 155 -15.31 15.93 -4.69
C THR A 155 -15.40 16.06 -3.16
N CYS A 156 -16.20 17.01 -2.66
CA CYS A 156 -16.41 17.19 -1.22
C CYS A 156 -17.31 16.09 -0.64
N GLU A 157 -17.03 15.72 0.62
CA GLU A 157 -17.83 14.78 1.40
C GLU A 157 -19.26 15.28 1.62
N ASP A 158 -20.22 14.37 1.84
CA ASP A 158 -21.64 14.70 1.98
C ASP A 158 -21.88 15.63 3.18
N SER A 159 -21.19 15.41 4.30
CA SER A 159 -21.24 16.28 5.47
C SER A 159 -20.83 17.72 5.18
N VAL A 160 -19.85 17.92 4.30
CA VAL A 160 -19.41 19.25 3.86
C VAL A 160 -20.39 19.84 2.85
N PHE A 161 -20.97 19.00 1.98
CA PHE A 161 -21.93 19.41 0.97
C PHE A 161 -23.23 19.94 1.59
N GLU A 162 -23.79 19.25 2.57
CA GLU A 162 -25.06 19.56 3.22
C GLU A 162 -25.02 20.86 4.06
N HIS A 163 -23.83 21.28 4.50
CA HIS A 163 -23.67 22.40 5.43
C HIS A 163 -23.02 23.63 4.79
N ARG A 164 -23.01 23.71 3.45
CA ARG A 164 -22.44 24.89 2.76
C ARG A 164 -23.48 25.92 2.41
N ASP A 165 -23.21 27.16 2.80
CA ASP A 165 -24.04 28.34 2.49
C ASP A 165 -23.43 29.22 1.37
N ARG A 166 -22.17 28.92 0.95
CA ARG A 166 -21.48 29.64 -0.13
C ARG A 166 -20.61 28.72 -0.97
N PRO A 167 -20.39 29.02 -2.27
CA PRO A 167 -19.55 28.20 -3.14
C PRO A 167 -18.09 28.20 -2.64
N CYS A 168 -17.43 27.06 -2.80
CA CYS A 168 -16.01 26.91 -2.43
C CYS A 168 -15.09 27.32 -3.58
N LEU A 169 -13.77 27.31 -3.30
CA LEU A 169 -12.73 27.63 -4.28
C LEU A 169 -12.85 26.81 -5.58
N LEU A 170 -13.30 25.54 -5.51
CA LEU A 170 -13.46 24.70 -6.70
C LEU A 170 -14.47 25.27 -7.71
N TYR A 171 -15.50 25.98 -7.25
CA TYR A 171 -16.40 26.71 -8.14
C TYR A 171 -15.69 27.90 -8.81
N GLN A 172 -14.95 28.69 -8.04
CA GLN A 172 -14.24 29.87 -8.55
C GLN A 172 -13.21 29.48 -9.62
N ILE A 173 -12.53 28.35 -9.45
CA ILE A 173 -11.53 27.83 -10.42
C ILE A 173 -12.16 26.91 -11.47
N LYS A 174 -13.49 26.93 -11.63
CA LYS A 174 -14.25 26.15 -12.62
C LYS A 174 -13.98 24.64 -12.60
N ARG A 175 -13.92 24.07 -11.39
CA ARG A 175 -13.77 22.61 -11.17
C ARG A 175 -14.98 21.97 -10.49
N CYS A 176 -15.99 22.76 -10.13
CA CYS A 176 -17.24 22.29 -9.56
C CYS A 176 -18.34 23.26 -9.94
N THR A 177 -19.55 22.76 -10.17
CA THR A 177 -20.73 23.57 -10.52
C THR A 177 -21.48 24.11 -9.31
N ALA A 178 -20.94 23.92 -8.07
CA ALA A 178 -21.51 24.34 -6.80
C ALA A 178 -22.96 23.89 -6.55
N PRO A 179 -23.28 22.59 -6.69
CA PRO A 179 -24.62 22.08 -6.40
C PRO A 179 -25.02 22.25 -4.93
N CYS A 180 -24.06 22.39 -4.02
CA CYS A 180 -24.30 22.60 -2.58
C CYS A 180 -25.01 23.92 -2.25
N VAL A 181 -24.97 24.90 -3.14
CA VAL A 181 -25.64 26.22 -2.99
C VAL A 181 -26.67 26.47 -4.09
N GLY A 182 -27.10 25.43 -4.81
CA GLY A 182 -28.16 25.50 -5.80
C GLY A 182 -27.81 26.23 -7.10
N TYR A 183 -26.52 26.40 -7.44
CA TYR A 183 -26.09 27.08 -8.69
C TYR A 183 -26.27 26.21 -9.94
N ILE A 184 -26.60 24.95 -9.77
CA ILE A 184 -26.97 24.01 -10.84
C ILE A 184 -28.18 23.18 -10.38
N SER A 185 -29.12 22.91 -11.32
CA SER A 185 -30.23 22.00 -11.04
C SER A 185 -29.75 20.55 -10.93
N GLU A 186 -30.53 19.72 -10.24
CA GLU A 186 -30.25 18.29 -10.12
C GLU A 186 -30.16 17.60 -11.50
N GLU A 187 -31.03 17.96 -12.41
CA GLU A 187 -31.10 17.39 -13.76
C GLU A 187 -29.81 17.66 -14.54
N TYR A 188 -29.36 18.91 -14.61
CA TYR A 188 -28.12 19.28 -15.28
C TYR A 188 -26.88 18.67 -14.62
N TYR A 189 -26.88 18.56 -13.28
CA TYR A 189 -25.77 17.90 -12.59
C TYR A 189 -25.73 16.41 -12.89
N ARG A 190 -26.88 15.72 -12.91
CA ARG A 190 -26.97 14.30 -13.27
C ARG A 190 -26.58 14.03 -14.72
N ASP A 191 -26.81 14.97 -15.64
CA ASP A 191 -26.29 14.89 -17.00
C ASP A 191 -24.77 14.86 -17.01
N SER A 192 -24.12 15.76 -16.30
CA SER A 192 -22.65 15.76 -16.16
C SER A 192 -22.12 14.47 -15.53
N VAL A 193 -22.84 13.88 -14.57
CA VAL A 193 -22.51 12.58 -13.98
C VAL A 193 -22.63 11.45 -15.02
N ARG A 194 -23.71 11.45 -15.83
CA ARG A 194 -23.88 10.46 -16.92
C ARG A 194 -22.79 10.57 -17.97
N GLU A 195 -22.42 11.79 -18.36
CA GLU A 195 -21.32 12.06 -19.29
C GLU A 195 -19.99 11.53 -18.75
N ALA A 196 -19.68 11.79 -17.46
CA ALA A 196 -18.50 11.26 -16.81
C ALA A 196 -18.49 9.72 -16.74
N ALA A 197 -19.64 9.10 -16.42
CA ALA A 197 -19.78 7.65 -16.40
C ALA A 197 -19.64 7.06 -17.82
N THR A 198 -20.20 7.69 -18.85
CA THR A 198 -20.07 7.28 -20.26
C THR A 198 -18.61 7.31 -20.68
N PHE A 199 -17.89 8.37 -20.33
CA PHE A 199 -16.46 8.47 -20.56
C PHE A 199 -15.68 7.39 -19.81
N LEU A 200 -15.93 7.17 -18.52
CA LEU A 200 -15.26 6.16 -17.71
C LEU A 200 -15.51 4.72 -18.20
N ASN A 201 -16.64 4.48 -18.84
CA ASN A 201 -16.96 3.21 -19.50
C ASN A 201 -16.38 3.09 -20.93
N GLY A 202 -15.51 4.02 -21.36
CA GLY A 202 -14.81 3.94 -22.64
C GLY A 202 -15.61 4.39 -23.85
N LYS A 203 -16.83 4.89 -23.68
CA LYS A 203 -17.70 5.37 -24.78
C LYS A 203 -17.41 6.82 -25.18
N THR A 204 -16.13 7.11 -25.41
CA THR A 204 -15.67 8.49 -25.65
C THR A 204 -16.21 9.06 -26.95
N ASP A 205 -16.33 8.26 -28.00
CA ASP A 205 -16.89 8.71 -29.31
C ASP A 205 -18.38 9.04 -29.21
N GLU A 206 -19.14 8.24 -28.44
CA GLU A 206 -20.56 8.50 -28.18
C GLU A 206 -20.72 9.82 -27.42
N LEU A 207 -19.90 10.02 -26.37
CA LEU A 207 -19.88 11.26 -25.63
C LEU A 207 -19.48 12.47 -26.48
N THR A 208 -18.45 12.34 -27.30
CA THR A 208 -18.00 13.42 -28.20
C THR A 208 -19.07 13.85 -29.16
N ARG A 209 -19.79 12.90 -29.77
CA ARG A 209 -20.94 13.21 -30.65
C ARG A 209 -22.07 13.92 -29.90
N THR A 210 -22.38 13.45 -28.69
CA THR A 210 -23.38 14.08 -27.82
C THR A 210 -23.01 15.53 -27.50
N LEU A 211 -21.75 15.77 -27.09
CA LEU A 211 -21.25 17.11 -26.79
C LEU A 211 -21.20 18.00 -28.02
N GLN A 212 -20.85 17.47 -29.22
CA GLN A 212 -20.90 18.19 -30.47
C GLN A 212 -22.33 18.66 -30.82
N HIS A 213 -23.30 17.77 -30.64
CA HIS A 213 -24.71 18.11 -30.84
C HIS A 213 -25.18 19.19 -29.85
N LYS A 214 -24.86 19.05 -28.58
CA LYS A 214 -25.16 20.08 -27.55
C LYS A 214 -24.50 21.42 -27.87
N MET A 215 -23.26 21.42 -28.35
CA MET A 215 -22.54 22.62 -28.76
C MET A 215 -23.25 23.33 -29.92
N GLN A 216 -23.65 22.57 -30.95
CA GLN A 216 -24.35 23.11 -32.12
C GLN A 216 -25.72 23.69 -31.75
N THR A 217 -26.47 22.97 -30.89
CA THR A 217 -27.78 23.42 -30.40
C THR A 217 -27.66 24.71 -29.57
N ALA A 218 -26.69 24.78 -28.66
CA ALA A 218 -26.43 25.99 -27.87
C ALA A 218 -26.02 27.17 -28.76
N ALA A 219 -25.19 26.94 -29.78
CA ALA A 219 -24.81 27.98 -30.75
C ALA A 219 -26.00 28.46 -31.59
N ALA A 220 -26.87 27.56 -32.05
CA ALA A 220 -28.09 27.92 -32.77
C ALA A 220 -29.07 28.75 -31.93
N ASN A 221 -29.10 28.51 -30.60
CA ASN A 221 -29.90 29.26 -29.63
C ASN A 221 -29.20 30.53 -29.12
N LEU A 222 -28.08 30.94 -29.73
CA LEU A 222 -27.25 32.10 -29.34
C LEU A 222 -26.68 32.03 -27.90
N GLN A 223 -26.58 30.82 -27.31
CA GLN A 223 -26.01 30.55 -25.98
C GLN A 223 -24.49 30.33 -26.10
N PHE A 224 -23.76 31.36 -26.48
CA PHE A 224 -22.35 31.27 -26.88
C PHE A 224 -21.42 30.81 -25.74
N GLU A 225 -21.70 31.18 -24.49
CA GLU A 225 -20.91 30.72 -23.34
C GLU A 225 -21.07 29.21 -23.11
N GLU A 226 -22.27 28.70 -23.31
CA GLU A 226 -22.56 27.27 -23.17
C GLU A 226 -21.95 26.48 -24.33
N ALA A 227 -22.05 26.99 -25.54
CA ALA A 227 -21.38 26.41 -26.73
C ALA A 227 -19.84 26.37 -26.54
N ALA A 228 -19.25 27.44 -26.02
CA ALA A 228 -17.82 27.48 -25.71
C ALA A 228 -17.43 26.44 -24.64
N ARG A 229 -18.23 26.23 -23.60
CA ARG A 229 -18.02 25.20 -22.59
C ARG A 229 -17.99 23.80 -23.21
N TYR A 230 -18.94 23.45 -24.07
CA TYR A 230 -18.95 22.15 -24.78
C TYR A 230 -17.75 21.99 -25.70
N ARG A 231 -17.34 23.04 -26.40
CA ARG A 231 -16.12 23.03 -27.23
C ARG A 231 -14.89 22.72 -26.40
N ASP A 232 -14.74 23.37 -25.26
CA ASP A 232 -13.58 23.20 -24.35
C ASP A 232 -13.56 21.80 -23.72
N GLN A 233 -14.75 21.24 -23.41
CA GLN A 233 -14.88 19.84 -22.99
C GLN A 233 -14.43 18.85 -24.09
N ILE A 234 -14.88 19.04 -25.33
CA ILE A 234 -14.49 18.21 -26.48
C ILE A 234 -12.97 18.28 -26.69
N GLN A 235 -12.39 19.47 -26.61
CA GLN A 235 -10.95 19.67 -26.75
C GLN A 235 -10.18 18.96 -25.64
N ALA A 236 -10.64 19.06 -24.39
CA ALA A 236 -10.02 18.39 -23.25
C ALA A 236 -10.09 16.84 -23.38
N LEU A 237 -11.22 16.32 -23.84
CA LEU A 237 -11.38 14.88 -24.13
C LEU A 237 -10.44 14.43 -25.26
N GLY A 238 -10.28 15.22 -26.32
CA GLY A 238 -9.34 14.94 -27.42
C GLY A 238 -7.88 14.88 -26.96
N ILE A 239 -7.47 15.81 -26.08
CA ILE A 239 -6.11 15.80 -25.49
C ILE A 239 -5.90 14.55 -24.62
N MET A 240 -6.95 14.12 -23.90
CA MET A 240 -6.87 12.90 -23.10
C MET A 240 -6.74 11.63 -23.96
N GLN A 241 -7.40 11.58 -25.12
CA GLN A 241 -7.26 10.48 -26.09
C GLN A 241 -5.87 10.46 -26.74
N SER A 242 -5.37 11.62 -27.17
CA SER A 242 -4.07 11.70 -27.87
C SER A 242 -2.87 11.31 -27.01
N ASN A 243 -2.98 11.43 -25.69
CA ASN A 243 -1.93 11.06 -24.74
C ASN A 243 -1.97 9.59 -24.31
N GLN A 244 -2.93 8.80 -24.80
CA GLN A 244 -3.05 7.38 -24.46
C GLN A 244 -2.44 6.51 -25.55
N PHE A 245 -1.39 5.76 -25.20
CA PHE A 245 -0.66 4.87 -26.11
C PHE A 245 -1.45 3.59 -26.49
N ILE A 246 -2.49 3.26 -25.70
CA ILE A 246 -3.35 2.10 -25.89
C ILE A 246 -4.77 2.63 -26.09
N ASP A 247 -5.12 2.85 -27.33
CA ASP A 247 -6.49 3.18 -27.72
C ASP A 247 -7.02 2.02 -28.59
N SER A 248 -8.02 1.31 -28.09
CA SER A 248 -8.66 0.25 -28.87
C SER A 248 -9.48 0.91 -29.99
N LYS A 249 -9.07 0.70 -31.24
CA LYS A 249 -9.77 1.21 -32.43
C LYS A 249 -11.16 0.62 -32.65
N ASN A 250 -11.65 -0.23 -31.75
CA ASN A 250 -12.98 -0.79 -31.82
C ASN A 250 -13.93 -0.16 -30.79
N PRO A 251 -14.59 0.97 -31.15
CA PRO A 251 -15.44 1.71 -30.21
C PRO A 251 -16.73 0.94 -29.85
N ASN A 252 -17.05 -0.15 -30.55
CA ASN A 252 -18.31 -0.87 -30.37
C ASN A 252 -18.25 -1.98 -29.31
N ASN A 253 -17.07 -2.32 -28.77
CA ASN A 253 -16.92 -3.30 -27.70
C ASN A 253 -15.71 -2.99 -26.81
N PRO A 254 -15.83 -2.01 -25.90
CA PRO A 254 -14.76 -1.67 -24.96
C PRO A 254 -14.67 -2.74 -23.88
N ASN A 255 -14.01 -3.87 -24.18
CA ASN A 255 -13.75 -4.91 -23.18
C ASN A 255 -12.75 -4.42 -22.15
N ASP A 256 -12.94 -4.82 -20.92
CA ASP A 256 -11.93 -4.71 -19.88
C ASP A 256 -10.85 -5.77 -20.11
N ILE A 257 -9.61 -5.33 -20.27
CA ILE A 257 -8.48 -6.19 -20.63
C ILE A 257 -7.38 -6.04 -19.60
N ASP A 258 -6.82 -7.16 -19.14
CA ASP A 258 -5.57 -7.18 -18.40
C ASP A 258 -4.48 -7.86 -19.25
N LEU A 259 -3.31 -7.20 -19.34
CA LEU A 259 -2.12 -7.80 -19.92
C LEU A 259 -1.22 -8.28 -18.78
N LEU A 260 -0.76 -9.52 -18.88
CA LEU A 260 0.14 -10.14 -17.92
C LEU A 260 1.41 -10.58 -18.64
N ALA A 261 2.52 -9.96 -18.34
CA ALA A 261 3.82 -10.33 -18.88
C ALA A 261 4.71 -10.90 -17.78
N LEU A 262 5.12 -12.15 -17.96
CA LEU A 262 6.09 -12.84 -17.13
C LEU A 262 7.49 -12.63 -17.70
N ALA A 263 8.42 -12.27 -16.83
CA ALA A 263 9.85 -12.30 -17.11
C ALA A 263 10.59 -13.01 -15.97
N VAL A 264 11.60 -13.79 -16.32
CA VAL A 264 12.49 -14.50 -15.37
C VAL A 264 13.92 -14.23 -15.80
N SER A 265 14.76 -13.77 -14.89
CA SER A 265 16.19 -13.58 -15.12
C SER A 265 16.95 -13.64 -13.81
N ASP A 266 18.02 -14.44 -13.78
CA ASP A 266 18.97 -14.55 -12.67
C ASP A 266 18.30 -14.71 -11.29
N GLY A 267 17.41 -15.68 -11.18
CA GLY A 267 16.68 -15.98 -9.94
C GLY A 267 15.57 -15.00 -9.57
N LEU A 268 15.38 -13.91 -10.33
CA LEU A 268 14.27 -12.97 -10.13
C LEU A 268 13.11 -13.29 -11.06
N VAL A 269 11.92 -13.24 -10.52
CA VAL A 269 10.65 -13.36 -11.26
C VAL A 269 9.90 -12.05 -11.18
N CYS A 270 9.40 -11.57 -12.31
CA CYS A 270 8.52 -10.41 -12.40
C CYS A 270 7.27 -10.75 -13.18
N VAL A 271 6.10 -10.46 -12.62
CA VAL A 271 4.84 -10.42 -13.34
C VAL A 271 4.45 -8.95 -13.49
N HIS A 272 4.47 -8.44 -14.72
CA HIS A 272 4.05 -7.09 -15.04
C HIS A 272 2.60 -7.10 -15.49
N TRP A 273 1.77 -6.39 -14.76
CA TRP A 273 0.34 -6.25 -15.02
C TRP A 273 0.04 -4.87 -15.58
N VAL A 274 -0.66 -4.84 -16.72
CA VAL A 274 -1.19 -3.63 -17.35
C VAL A 274 -2.71 -3.72 -17.36
N SER A 275 -3.38 -2.71 -16.86
CA SER A 275 -4.84 -2.66 -16.76
C SER A 275 -5.44 -1.72 -17.80
N ILE A 276 -6.35 -2.25 -18.62
CA ILE A 276 -7.12 -1.52 -19.65
C ILE A 276 -8.58 -1.61 -19.25
N ARG A 277 -9.24 -0.48 -19.09
CA ARG A 277 -10.66 -0.37 -18.73
C ARG A 277 -11.36 0.57 -19.69
N GLY A 278 -12.48 0.10 -20.29
CA GLY A 278 -13.17 0.85 -21.30
C GLY A 278 -12.28 1.28 -22.47
N GLY A 279 -11.36 0.39 -22.92
CA GLY A 279 -10.42 0.65 -24.01
C GLY A 279 -9.25 1.58 -23.65
N ARG A 280 -9.10 2.01 -22.40
CA ARG A 280 -8.05 2.94 -21.97
C ARG A 280 -7.08 2.29 -20.98
N HIS A 281 -5.80 2.59 -21.13
CA HIS A 281 -4.78 2.24 -20.17
C HIS A 281 -4.99 3.03 -18.87
N VAL A 282 -5.37 2.33 -17.80
CA VAL A 282 -5.58 2.95 -16.47
C VAL A 282 -4.36 2.85 -15.55
N GLY A 283 -3.33 2.15 -16.00
CA GLY A 283 -2.04 2.04 -15.32
C GLY A 283 -1.45 0.64 -15.37
N ASP A 284 -0.27 0.51 -14.83
CA ASP A 284 0.50 -0.73 -14.78
C ASP A 284 1.19 -0.92 -13.42
N LYS A 285 1.64 -2.15 -13.15
CA LYS A 285 2.37 -2.49 -11.94
C LYS A 285 3.20 -3.75 -12.14
N SER A 286 4.43 -3.72 -11.64
CA SER A 286 5.32 -4.88 -11.57
C SER A 286 5.25 -5.53 -10.19
N PHE A 287 5.13 -6.86 -10.17
CA PHE A 287 5.08 -7.68 -8.97
C PHE A 287 6.30 -8.58 -8.91
N PHE A 288 6.94 -8.61 -7.76
CA PHE A 288 8.11 -9.43 -7.48
C PHE A 288 7.80 -10.34 -6.29
N PRO A 289 7.57 -11.64 -6.51
CA PRO A 289 7.45 -12.60 -5.42
C PRO A 289 8.80 -12.82 -4.74
N ASP A 290 8.78 -13.36 -3.53
CA ASP A 290 9.99 -13.76 -2.83
C ASP A 290 10.54 -15.05 -3.45
N THR A 291 11.75 -15.01 -4.00
CA THR A 291 12.45 -16.15 -4.63
C THR A 291 13.66 -16.61 -3.84
N LYS A 292 13.89 -16.11 -2.60
CA LYS A 292 15.09 -16.41 -1.80
C LYS A 292 15.36 -17.92 -1.61
N ASN A 293 14.29 -18.71 -1.50
CA ASN A 293 14.38 -20.16 -1.30
C ASN A 293 14.31 -20.95 -2.63
N ASP A 294 14.36 -20.29 -3.78
CA ASP A 294 14.19 -20.88 -5.10
C ASP A 294 15.23 -20.31 -6.07
N PRO A 295 16.45 -20.86 -6.09
CA PRO A 295 17.55 -20.34 -6.92
C PRO A 295 17.29 -20.48 -8.43
N GLU A 296 16.44 -21.44 -8.83
CA GLU A 296 16.03 -21.67 -10.22
C GLU A 296 14.50 -21.66 -10.35
N PRO A 297 13.87 -20.47 -10.25
CA PRO A 297 12.42 -20.37 -10.21
C PRO A 297 11.80 -20.77 -11.55
N ASN A 298 10.85 -21.71 -11.52
CA ASN A 298 10.02 -22.03 -12.67
C ASN A 298 8.99 -20.92 -12.88
N GLY A 299 9.19 -20.07 -13.88
CA GLY A 299 8.30 -18.93 -14.16
C GLY A 299 6.82 -19.29 -14.27
N GLN A 300 6.49 -20.46 -14.80
CA GLN A 300 5.10 -20.92 -14.95
C GLN A 300 4.40 -21.06 -13.59
N ASP A 301 5.06 -21.64 -12.58
CA ASP A 301 4.48 -21.82 -11.23
C ASP A 301 4.17 -20.46 -10.58
N TYR A 302 5.05 -19.48 -10.80
CA TYR A 302 4.87 -18.12 -10.30
C TYR A 302 3.75 -17.39 -11.04
N ALA A 303 3.62 -17.57 -12.35
CA ALA A 303 2.56 -16.99 -13.13
C ALA A 303 1.17 -17.53 -12.72
N GLU A 304 1.05 -18.84 -12.51
CA GLU A 304 -0.16 -19.48 -12.02
C GLU A 304 -0.53 -19.01 -10.62
N ALA A 305 0.44 -18.95 -9.71
CA ALA A 305 0.24 -18.41 -8.36
C ALA A 305 -0.22 -16.94 -8.38
N PHE A 306 0.36 -16.12 -9.29
CA PHE A 306 -0.08 -14.75 -9.49
C PHE A 306 -1.54 -14.67 -9.92
N VAL A 307 -1.91 -15.39 -11.00
CA VAL A 307 -3.28 -15.37 -11.52
C VAL A 307 -4.28 -15.81 -10.45
N ALA A 308 -3.99 -16.87 -9.70
CA ALA A 308 -4.85 -17.35 -8.62
C ALA A 308 -5.00 -16.31 -7.50
N GLN A 309 -3.90 -15.75 -6.98
CA GLN A 309 -3.92 -14.80 -5.87
C GLN A 309 -4.48 -13.44 -6.27
N HIS A 310 -4.29 -13.04 -7.54
CA HIS A 310 -4.72 -11.74 -8.04
C HIS A 310 -6.21 -11.69 -8.36
N TYR A 311 -6.78 -12.76 -8.93
CA TYR A 311 -8.15 -12.74 -9.46
C TYR A 311 -9.18 -13.53 -8.65
N LEU A 312 -8.81 -14.59 -7.90
CA LEU A 312 -9.78 -15.33 -7.08
C LEU A 312 -10.33 -14.45 -5.95
N GLY A 313 -11.66 -14.34 -5.90
CA GLY A 313 -12.37 -13.50 -4.94
C GLY A 313 -12.31 -11.99 -5.22
N LYS A 314 -11.87 -11.57 -6.41
CA LYS A 314 -11.74 -10.15 -6.80
C LYS A 314 -12.45 -9.87 -8.13
N SER A 315 -12.56 -8.57 -8.46
CA SER A 315 -13.05 -8.12 -9.78
C SER A 315 -12.14 -8.62 -10.91
N LYS A 316 -12.74 -9.08 -12.00
CA LYS A 316 -12.07 -9.72 -13.13
C LYS A 316 -12.32 -8.94 -14.41
N PRO A 317 -11.33 -8.87 -15.35
CA PRO A 317 -11.54 -8.32 -16.69
C PRO A 317 -12.33 -9.28 -17.57
N ASP A 318 -12.78 -8.81 -18.72
CA ASP A 318 -13.39 -9.67 -19.74
C ASP A 318 -12.33 -10.54 -20.45
N ILE A 319 -11.13 -10.00 -20.61
CA ILE A 319 -10.02 -10.65 -21.34
C ILE A 319 -8.73 -10.56 -20.55
N ILE A 320 -8.04 -11.69 -20.41
CA ILE A 320 -6.65 -11.74 -19.95
C ILE A 320 -5.76 -12.11 -21.13
N ILE A 321 -4.80 -11.26 -21.45
CA ILE A 321 -3.76 -11.51 -22.46
C ILE A 321 -2.44 -11.75 -21.74
N SER A 322 -1.79 -12.87 -22.00
CA SER A 322 -0.53 -13.23 -21.32
C SER A 322 0.48 -13.87 -22.28
N ASN A 323 1.77 -13.79 -21.93
CA ASN A 323 2.86 -14.49 -22.60
C ASN A 323 3.11 -15.90 -22.00
N PHE A 324 2.23 -16.35 -21.13
CA PHE A 324 2.25 -17.68 -20.53
C PHE A 324 0.86 -18.31 -20.55
N PRO A 325 0.73 -19.66 -20.60
CA PRO A 325 -0.57 -20.32 -20.55
C PRO A 325 -1.17 -20.27 -19.15
N VAL A 326 -2.49 -20.18 -19.06
CA VAL A 326 -3.26 -20.34 -17.83
C VAL A 326 -3.88 -21.73 -17.85
N PRO A 327 -3.69 -22.57 -16.83
CA PRO A 327 -4.25 -23.93 -16.78
C PRO A 327 -5.78 -23.95 -16.77
N ASP A 328 -6.38 -24.95 -17.39
CA ASP A 328 -7.83 -25.06 -17.49
C ASP A 328 -8.54 -25.11 -16.13
N PRO A 329 -8.04 -25.83 -15.11
CA PRO A 329 -8.68 -25.78 -13.78
C PRO A 329 -8.71 -24.39 -13.14
N LEU A 330 -7.69 -23.57 -13.43
CA LEU A 330 -7.66 -22.17 -12.95
C LEU A 330 -8.64 -21.30 -13.73
N LYS A 331 -8.81 -21.51 -15.05
CA LYS A 331 -9.83 -20.83 -15.85
C LYS A 331 -11.24 -21.18 -15.34
N GLU A 332 -11.52 -22.47 -15.13
CA GLU A 332 -12.81 -22.95 -14.58
C GLU A 332 -13.12 -22.34 -13.20
N ALA A 333 -12.15 -22.29 -12.31
CA ALA A 333 -12.32 -21.65 -10.99
C ALA A 333 -12.62 -20.15 -11.10
N LEU A 334 -11.97 -19.45 -12.03
CA LEU A 334 -12.18 -18.04 -12.26
C LEU A 334 -13.55 -17.75 -12.90
N GLU A 335 -14.02 -18.57 -13.83
CA GLU A 335 -15.32 -18.44 -14.48
C GLU A 335 -16.47 -18.80 -13.53
N GLY A 336 -16.31 -19.88 -12.73
CA GLY A 336 -17.32 -20.39 -11.82
C GLY A 336 -17.72 -19.40 -10.73
N GLU A 337 -16.79 -18.58 -10.24
CA GLU A 337 -17.10 -17.56 -9.22
C GLU A 337 -17.96 -16.40 -9.74
N HIS A 338 -18.04 -16.17 -11.06
CA HIS A 338 -18.67 -14.97 -11.63
C HIS A 338 -19.83 -15.23 -12.57
N GLY A 339 -20.04 -16.47 -13.02
CA GLY A 339 -21.05 -16.81 -14.01
C GLY A 339 -20.89 -16.10 -15.37
N LYS A 340 -19.70 -15.51 -15.62
CA LYS A 340 -19.35 -14.80 -16.84
C LYS A 340 -18.14 -15.45 -17.48
N GLN A 341 -18.24 -15.80 -18.74
CA GLN A 341 -17.14 -16.38 -19.50
C GLN A 341 -16.00 -15.34 -19.66
N MET A 342 -14.78 -15.75 -19.35
CA MET A 342 -13.56 -14.95 -19.52
C MET A 342 -12.77 -15.46 -20.74
N GLN A 343 -12.10 -14.54 -21.45
CA GLN A 343 -11.22 -14.93 -22.53
C GLN A 343 -9.76 -14.93 -22.06
N PHE A 344 -9.06 -16.03 -22.33
CA PHE A 344 -7.63 -16.15 -22.06
C PHE A 344 -6.89 -16.24 -23.40
N VAL A 345 -6.05 -15.26 -23.70
CA VAL A 345 -5.38 -15.09 -24.99
C VAL A 345 -3.87 -15.12 -24.82
N THR A 346 -3.21 -16.14 -25.36
CA THR A 346 -1.73 -16.24 -25.36
C THR A 346 -1.14 -15.97 -26.75
N LYS A 347 -1.91 -16.24 -27.82
CA LYS A 347 -1.49 -15.95 -29.18
C LYS A 347 -2.12 -14.66 -29.66
N THR A 348 -1.32 -13.60 -29.74
CA THR A 348 -1.77 -12.26 -30.09
C THR A 348 -1.39 -11.88 -31.51
N ILE A 349 -2.26 -11.10 -32.19
CA ILE A 349 -2.04 -10.50 -33.50
C ILE A 349 -2.34 -8.99 -33.46
N GLY A 350 -1.82 -8.24 -34.41
CA GLY A 350 -2.09 -6.81 -34.54
C GLY A 350 -1.69 -6.00 -33.29
N GLU A 351 -2.55 -5.11 -32.85
CA GLU A 351 -2.32 -4.20 -31.72
C GLU A 351 -2.07 -4.95 -30.40
N ARG A 352 -2.80 -6.03 -30.14
CA ARG A 352 -2.64 -6.85 -28.92
C ARG A 352 -1.22 -7.45 -28.81
N LYS A 353 -0.59 -7.75 -29.95
CA LYS A 353 0.80 -8.23 -30.00
C LYS A 353 1.78 -7.13 -29.58
N VAL A 354 1.53 -5.90 -30.05
CA VAL A 354 2.35 -4.74 -29.67
C VAL A 354 2.24 -4.46 -28.19
N TRP A 355 1.02 -4.48 -27.63
CA TRP A 355 0.79 -4.25 -26.19
C TRP A 355 1.45 -5.31 -25.33
N LEU A 356 1.32 -6.60 -25.69
CA LEU A 356 1.95 -7.68 -24.95
C LEU A 356 3.47 -7.55 -24.98
N LYS A 357 4.06 -7.24 -26.14
CA LYS A 357 5.49 -7.01 -26.29
C LYS A 357 5.99 -5.84 -25.42
N MET A 358 5.23 -4.76 -25.33
CA MET A 358 5.54 -3.64 -24.44
C MET A 358 5.51 -4.07 -22.97
N ALA A 359 4.50 -4.84 -22.56
CA ALA A 359 4.41 -5.37 -21.20
C ALA A 359 5.59 -6.30 -20.87
N GLU A 360 6.04 -7.13 -21.83
CA GLU A 360 7.24 -7.98 -21.69
C GLU A 360 8.51 -7.15 -21.51
N GLN A 361 8.68 -6.08 -22.31
CA GLN A 361 9.82 -5.18 -22.18
C GLN A 361 9.81 -4.46 -20.80
N ASN A 362 8.65 -4.03 -20.34
CA ASN A 362 8.50 -3.42 -19.02
C ASN A 362 8.82 -4.40 -17.89
N ALA A 363 8.42 -5.66 -18.01
CA ALA A 363 8.79 -6.70 -17.05
C ALA A 363 10.31 -6.91 -16.98
N GLN A 364 10.98 -6.97 -18.13
CA GLN A 364 12.44 -7.09 -18.22
C GLN A 364 13.16 -5.85 -17.64
N MET A 365 12.69 -4.65 -17.98
CA MET A 365 13.23 -3.41 -17.43
C MET A 365 13.05 -3.35 -15.91
N ALA A 366 11.92 -3.79 -15.39
CA ALA A 366 11.64 -3.84 -13.95
C ALA A 366 12.60 -4.80 -13.22
N ILE A 367 12.92 -5.97 -13.81
CA ILE A 367 13.94 -6.89 -13.29
C ILE A 367 15.32 -6.20 -13.27
N ALA A 368 15.73 -5.59 -14.39
CA ALA A 368 17.02 -4.90 -14.48
C ALA A 368 17.15 -3.78 -13.42
N GLN A 369 16.12 -2.98 -13.26
CA GLN A 369 16.06 -1.94 -12.23
C GLN A 369 16.13 -2.52 -10.82
N ARG A 370 15.40 -3.62 -10.55
CA ARG A 370 15.41 -4.31 -9.25
C ARG A 370 16.81 -4.83 -8.91
N ARG A 371 17.52 -5.41 -9.88
CA ARG A 371 18.91 -5.87 -9.72
C ARG A 371 19.87 -4.74 -9.39
N LEU A 372 19.80 -3.63 -10.13
CA LEU A 372 20.63 -2.45 -9.84
C LEU A 372 20.38 -1.93 -8.43
N GLN A 373 19.13 -1.88 -7.99
CA GLN A 373 18.78 -1.48 -6.63
C GLN A 373 19.36 -2.44 -5.60
N GLN A 374 19.22 -3.76 -5.79
CA GLN A 374 19.76 -4.77 -4.87
C GLN A 374 21.29 -4.71 -4.81
N SER A 375 21.97 -4.63 -5.95
CA SER A 375 23.43 -4.50 -6.00
C SER A 375 23.91 -3.22 -5.28
N SER A 376 23.23 -2.10 -5.48
CA SER A 376 23.54 -0.85 -4.79
C SER A 376 23.31 -0.95 -3.28
N GLN A 377 22.24 -1.61 -2.84
CA GLN A 377 21.97 -1.81 -1.40
C GLN A 377 22.98 -2.76 -0.76
N GLN A 378 23.31 -3.86 -1.44
CA GLN A 378 24.34 -4.79 -0.96
C GLN A 378 25.68 -4.07 -0.78
N HIS A 379 26.11 -3.29 -1.78
CA HIS A 379 27.36 -2.52 -1.68
C HIS A 379 27.37 -1.54 -0.48
N ARG A 380 26.23 -0.93 -0.14
CA ARG A 380 26.09 -0.07 1.05
C ARG A 380 26.24 -0.85 2.36
N ILE A 381 25.68 -2.06 2.41
CA ILE A 381 25.79 -2.95 3.56
C ILE A 381 27.24 -3.45 3.72
N ASP A 382 27.86 -3.89 2.61
CA ASP A 382 29.23 -4.41 2.61
C ASP A 382 30.22 -3.35 3.11
N GLU A 383 30.08 -2.11 2.65
CA GLU A 383 30.94 -1.02 3.11
C GLU A 383 30.70 -0.69 4.58
N LEU A 384 29.43 -0.68 5.05
CA LEU A 384 29.14 -0.46 6.45
C LEU A 384 29.68 -1.59 7.33
N ALA A 385 29.49 -2.85 6.93
CA ALA A 385 30.03 -4.02 7.64
C ALA A 385 31.56 -3.92 7.75
N LYS A 386 32.26 -3.59 6.67
CA LYS A 386 33.71 -3.38 6.67
C LYS A 386 34.15 -2.29 7.66
N ILE A 387 33.41 -1.18 7.73
CA ILE A 387 33.71 -0.07 8.67
C ILE A 387 33.51 -0.53 10.11
N LEU A 388 32.52 -1.36 10.37
CA LEU A 388 32.21 -1.88 11.69
C LEU A 388 33.03 -3.13 12.07
N GLY A 389 33.90 -3.62 11.18
CA GLY A 389 34.66 -4.84 11.39
C GLY A 389 33.80 -6.11 11.47
N MET A 390 32.66 -6.10 10.82
CA MET A 390 31.68 -7.21 10.79
C MET A 390 31.73 -7.94 9.45
N ASP A 391 31.23 -9.18 9.44
CA ASP A 391 30.98 -9.90 8.20
C ASP A 391 29.72 -9.33 7.53
N SER A 392 29.76 -9.11 6.20
CA SER A 392 28.65 -8.56 5.43
C SER A 392 27.37 -9.41 5.54
N ASP A 393 27.51 -10.72 5.60
CA ASP A 393 26.37 -11.65 5.72
C ASP A 393 25.69 -11.58 7.10
N SER A 394 26.39 -11.07 8.13
CA SER A 394 25.86 -10.88 9.47
C SER A 394 25.17 -9.55 9.69
N LEU A 395 25.27 -8.59 8.74
CA LEU A 395 24.65 -7.27 8.84
C LEU A 395 23.36 -7.20 8.03
N ASN A 396 22.25 -7.60 8.61
CA ASN A 396 20.94 -7.63 7.97
C ASN A 396 19.95 -6.64 8.57
N ARG A 397 20.00 -6.45 9.91
CA ARG A 397 19.01 -5.67 10.64
C ARG A 397 19.65 -4.52 11.40
N LEU A 398 19.20 -3.29 11.08
CA LEU A 398 19.55 -2.09 11.82
C LEU A 398 18.31 -1.48 12.47
N GLU A 399 18.43 -1.02 13.71
CA GLU A 399 17.42 -0.23 14.39
C GLU A 399 17.97 1.17 14.68
N CYS A 400 17.21 2.21 14.35
CA CYS A 400 17.61 3.60 14.58
C CYS A 400 16.67 4.28 15.54
N PHE A 401 17.24 4.93 16.56
CA PHE A 401 16.51 5.69 17.57
C PHE A 401 16.74 7.19 17.41
N ASP A 402 15.66 7.95 17.47
CA ASP A 402 15.64 9.41 17.48
C ASP A 402 14.73 9.90 18.63
N ILE A 403 15.19 10.91 19.37
CA ILE A 403 14.42 11.59 20.42
C ILE A 403 13.93 12.93 19.85
N SER A 404 12.64 13.11 19.83
CA SER A 404 12.02 14.33 19.33
C SER A 404 11.15 15.01 20.40
N HIS A 405 11.30 16.33 20.51
CA HIS A 405 10.52 17.16 21.41
C HIS A 405 9.48 17.98 20.66
N THR A 406 8.32 18.13 21.23
CA THR A 406 7.37 19.20 20.89
C THR A 406 7.58 20.38 21.82
N GLN A 407 7.63 21.58 21.29
CA GLN A 407 7.71 22.81 22.10
C GLN A 407 6.59 22.79 23.16
N GLY A 408 6.95 22.47 24.43
CA GLY A 408 6.05 22.52 25.56
C GLY A 408 5.25 21.26 25.88
N GLU A 409 5.31 20.18 25.08
CA GLU A 409 4.52 18.95 25.29
C GLU A 409 5.38 17.68 25.20
N ALA A 410 4.83 16.54 25.50
CA ALA A 410 5.46 15.21 25.66
C ALA A 410 6.64 14.87 24.71
N THR A 411 7.73 14.38 25.26
CA THR A 411 8.86 13.77 24.54
C THR A 411 8.42 12.45 23.92
N ILE A 412 8.78 12.23 22.66
CA ILE A 412 8.51 10.99 21.92
C ILE A 412 9.83 10.44 21.40
N ALA A 413 10.06 9.16 21.63
CA ALA A 413 11.14 8.42 20.97
C ALA A 413 10.58 7.61 19.79
N SER A 414 11.30 7.60 18.69
CA SER A 414 11.02 6.76 17.52
C SER A 414 12.07 5.66 17.38
N CYS A 415 11.62 4.47 16.97
CA CYS A 415 12.46 3.37 16.55
C CYS A 415 12.07 2.98 15.13
N VAL A 416 13.00 3.11 14.20
CA VAL A 416 12.85 2.71 12.80
C VAL A 416 13.69 1.48 12.55
N VAL A 417 13.19 0.58 11.73
CA VAL A 417 13.81 -0.70 11.42
C VAL A 417 14.16 -0.76 9.94
N TYR A 418 15.40 -1.07 9.65
CA TYR A 418 15.91 -1.48 8.34
C TYR A 418 16.25 -2.97 8.42
N ASP A 419 15.69 -3.78 7.53
CA ASP A 419 15.86 -5.23 7.53
C ASP A 419 15.63 -5.74 6.12
N GLU A 420 16.28 -6.85 5.75
CA GLU A 420 16.18 -7.43 4.42
C GLU A 420 16.43 -6.41 3.29
N GLN A 421 17.47 -5.63 3.43
CA GLN A 421 17.91 -4.59 2.48
C GLN A 421 16.87 -3.47 2.25
N ASN A 422 15.90 -3.29 3.14
CA ASN A 422 14.89 -2.26 3.01
C ASN A 422 14.38 -1.73 4.36
N ILE A 423 13.77 -0.57 4.31
CA ILE A 423 13.03 0.03 5.42
C ILE A 423 11.74 -0.79 5.68
N GLN A 424 11.45 -1.09 6.97
CA GLN A 424 10.33 -1.94 7.40
C GLN A 424 9.28 -1.15 8.20
N PRO A 425 8.37 -0.38 7.57
CA PRO A 425 7.42 0.48 8.28
C PRO A 425 6.46 -0.25 9.23
N SER A 426 6.16 -1.52 8.99
CA SER A 426 5.33 -2.36 9.86
C SER A 426 5.97 -2.64 11.22
N GLN A 427 7.31 -2.58 11.29
CA GLN A 427 8.10 -2.85 12.48
C GLN A 427 8.47 -1.58 13.27
N TYR A 428 8.12 -0.39 12.78
CA TYR A 428 8.38 0.85 13.48
C TYR A 428 7.64 0.93 14.81
N ARG A 429 8.25 1.56 15.80
CA ARG A 429 7.64 1.78 17.12
C ARG A 429 7.81 3.23 17.54
N ARG A 430 6.79 3.75 18.22
CA ARG A 430 6.81 5.02 18.92
C ARG A 430 6.64 4.79 20.40
N TYR A 431 7.45 5.47 21.18
CA TYR A 431 7.41 5.41 22.63
C TYR A 431 7.06 6.77 23.17
N ASN A 432 5.94 6.85 23.90
CA ASN A 432 5.67 8.01 24.71
C ASN A 432 6.59 7.92 25.93
N ILE A 433 7.41 8.92 26.13
CA ILE A 433 8.32 9.01 27.29
C ILE A 433 7.53 9.57 28.45
N THR A 434 7.58 8.90 29.60
CA THR A 434 6.75 9.22 30.75
C THR A 434 7.57 9.56 31.99
N THR A 435 8.81 9.10 32.07
CA THR A 435 9.68 9.28 33.24
C THR A 435 10.63 10.46 33.09
N ALA A 436 10.99 10.85 31.87
CA ALA A 436 11.90 11.95 31.61
C ALA A 436 11.19 13.31 31.68
N LYS A 437 11.85 14.31 32.24
CA LYS A 437 11.41 15.69 32.18
C LYS A 437 11.44 16.19 30.72
N PRO A 438 10.55 17.13 30.35
CA PRO A 438 10.61 17.75 29.02
C PRO A 438 12.00 18.36 28.77
N GLY A 439 12.64 17.99 27.66
CA GLY A 439 13.98 18.45 27.30
C GLY A 439 15.14 17.59 27.82
N ASP A 440 14.88 16.53 28.57
CA ASP A 440 15.91 15.58 29.02
C ASP A 440 16.02 14.41 28.03
N ASP A 441 16.83 14.61 26.98
CA ASP A 441 17.09 13.61 25.94
C ASP A 441 17.81 12.37 26.48
N TYR A 442 18.60 12.54 27.54
CA TYR A 442 19.36 11.45 28.14
C TYR A 442 18.45 10.48 28.89
N ALA A 443 17.57 11.00 29.75
CA ALA A 443 16.58 10.17 30.42
C ALA A 443 15.60 9.53 29.43
N ALA A 444 15.21 10.25 28.37
CA ALA A 444 14.35 9.73 27.31
C ALA A 444 15.00 8.58 26.54
N MET A 445 16.29 8.71 26.18
CA MET A 445 17.06 7.66 25.51
C MET A 445 17.17 6.42 26.39
N ARG A 446 17.48 6.59 27.68
CA ARG A 446 17.51 5.48 28.65
C ARG A 446 16.17 4.76 28.70
N GLU A 447 15.06 5.49 28.88
CA GLU A 447 13.73 4.91 28.97
C GLU A 447 13.39 4.08 27.74
N VAL A 448 13.61 4.61 26.53
CA VAL A 448 13.22 3.90 25.29
C VAL A 448 14.05 2.64 25.08
N LEU A 449 15.37 2.71 25.27
CA LEU A 449 16.26 1.56 25.07
C LEU A 449 15.97 0.45 26.08
N THR A 450 15.82 0.80 27.37
CA THR A 450 15.47 -0.18 28.42
C THR A 450 14.11 -0.83 28.14
N ARG A 451 13.10 -0.06 27.73
CA ARG A 451 11.76 -0.62 27.38
C ARG A 451 11.79 -1.49 26.14
N ARG A 452 12.58 -1.14 25.14
CA ARG A 452 12.67 -1.91 23.88
C ARG A 452 13.35 -3.24 24.13
N TYR A 453 14.58 -3.19 24.62
CA TYR A 453 15.44 -4.37 24.73
C TYR A 453 15.13 -5.22 25.95
N GLY A 454 14.67 -4.63 27.05
CA GLY A 454 14.14 -5.39 28.19
C GLY A 454 12.93 -6.24 27.82
N LYS A 455 11.99 -5.70 27.01
CA LYS A 455 10.88 -6.51 26.50
C LYS A 455 11.32 -7.62 25.55
N MET A 456 12.36 -7.39 24.75
CA MET A 456 12.89 -8.43 23.86
C MET A 456 13.53 -9.56 24.66
N GLN A 457 14.26 -9.25 25.74
CA GLN A 457 14.81 -10.26 26.68
C GLN A 457 13.69 -11.04 27.39
N GLU A 458 12.65 -10.35 27.86
CA GLU A 458 11.48 -10.99 28.47
C GLU A 458 10.77 -11.95 27.49
N ALA A 459 10.59 -11.54 26.25
CA ALA A 459 9.96 -12.36 25.21
C ALA A 459 10.81 -13.60 24.90
N GLU A 460 12.12 -13.44 24.77
CA GLU A 460 13.07 -14.53 24.55
C GLU A 460 13.10 -15.51 25.73
N ALA A 461 13.09 -14.99 26.97
CA ALA A 461 13.01 -15.81 28.17
C ALA A 461 11.69 -16.61 28.26
N ASN A 462 10.61 -16.09 27.68
CA ASN A 462 9.32 -16.77 27.58
C ASN A 462 9.24 -17.75 26.39
N GLY A 463 10.31 -17.92 25.62
CA GLY A 463 10.36 -18.83 24.46
C GLY A 463 9.72 -18.26 23.19
N GLU A 464 9.50 -16.94 23.13
CA GLU A 464 9.02 -16.28 21.92
C GLU A 464 10.18 -16.05 20.93
N ALA A 465 9.91 -16.18 19.63
CA ALA A 465 10.91 -15.88 18.59
C ALA A 465 11.16 -14.37 18.53
N VAL A 466 12.36 -13.94 18.90
CA VAL A 466 12.79 -12.54 18.90
C VAL A 466 13.84 -12.31 17.81
N LYS A 467 13.65 -11.31 16.97
CA LYS A 467 14.61 -10.90 15.94
C LYS A 467 15.43 -9.72 16.45
N TRP A 468 16.61 -9.98 16.98
CA TRP A 468 17.54 -8.96 17.45
C TRP A 468 18.12 -8.12 16.30
N PRO A 469 18.45 -6.82 16.51
CA PRO A 469 19.22 -6.05 15.53
C PRO A 469 20.71 -6.46 15.55
N ASP A 470 21.34 -6.39 14.39
CA ASP A 470 22.78 -6.62 14.25
C ASP A 470 23.57 -5.34 14.60
N VAL A 471 22.94 -4.16 14.39
CA VAL A 471 23.50 -2.86 14.74
C VAL A 471 22.39 -1.92 15.21
N VAL A 472 22.68 -1.13 16.24
CA VAL A 472 21.79 -0.07 16.72
C VAL A 472 22.40 1.30 16.45
N LEU A 473 21.63 2.14 15.77
CA LEU A 473 21.97 3.51 15.43
C LEU A 473 21.31 4.47 16.43
N ILE A 474 22.09 5.42 16.95
CA ILE A 474 21.60 6.51 17.80
C ILE A 474 21.76 7.83 17.05
N ASP A 475 20.64 8.48 16.70
CA ASP A 475 20.67 9.84 16.17
C ASP A 475 20.91 10.83 17.30
N GLY A 476 22.20 11.02 17.62
CA GLY A 476 22.58 11.82 18.77
C GLY A 476 24.09 11.95 18.97
N GLY A 477 24.46 12.86 19.86
CA GLY A 477 25.84 13.13 20.21
C GLY A 477 26.40 12.18 21.28
N LYS A 478 27.68 12.40 21.64
CA LYS A 478 28.44 11.59 22.62
C LYS A 478 27.68 11.30 23.94
N GLY A 479 26.88 12.24 24.43
CA GLY A 479 26.12 12.06 25.66
C GLY A 479 24.99 11.03 25.55
N GLN A 480 24.20 11.07 24.46
CA GLN A 480 23.13 10.09 24.22
C GLN A 480 23.71 8.69 23.96
N ILE A 481 24.85 8.61 23.29
CA ILE A 481 25.57 7.36 23.06
C ILE A 481 26.10 6.80 24.39
N GLY A 482 26.65 7.64 25.28
CA GLY A 482 27.10 7.22 26.61
C GLY A 482 25.95 6.62 27.44
N ILE A 483 24.74 7.15 27.33
CA ILE A 483 23.55 6.56 27.94
C ILE A 483 23.22 5.20 27.32
N ALA A 484 23.30 5.07 26.00
CA ALA A 484 23.07 3.78 25.34
C ALA A 484 24.07 2.72 25.81
N VAL A 485 25.35 3.07 25.97
CA VAL A 485 26.38 2.16 26.50
C VAL A 485 26.02 1.72 27.92
N SER A 486 25.64 2.64 28.82
CA SER A 486 25.25 2.24 30.19
C SER A 486 24.03 1.33 30.20
N VAL A 487 23.05 1.53 29.32
CA VAL A 487 21.90 0.61 29.20
C VAL A 487 22.34 -0.77 28.68
N TRP A 488 23.31 -0.82 27.76
CA TRP A 488 23.88 -2.09 27.26
C TRP A 488 24.59 -2.86 28.38
N GLU A 489 25.35 -2.17 29.21
CA GLU A 489 26.00 -2.78 30.39
C GLU A 489 24.98 -3.30 31.39
N GLU A 490 23.92 -2.51 31.68
CA GLU A 490 22.84 -2.90 32.60
C GLU A 490 22.05 -4.13 32.14
N LEU A 491 21.81 -4.22 30.80
CA LEU A 491 21.05 -5.32 30.19
C LEU A 491 21.94 -6.50 29.73
N GLY A 492 23.26 -6.38 29.81
CA GLY A 492 24.19 -7.40 29.32
C GLY A 492 24.16 -7.61 27.82
N LEU A 493 23.92 -6.54 27.02
CA LEU A 493 23.84 -6.62 25.58
C LEU A 493 25.20 -6.44 24.90
N HIS A 494 25.44 -7.18 23.83
CA HIS A 494 26.68 -7.12 23.04
C HIS A 494 26.46 -6.65 21.58
N ILE A 495 25.36 -5.96 21.33
CA ILE A 495 25.01 -5.45 19.98
C ILE A 495 25.85 -4.21 19.68
N PRO A 496 26.49 -4.11 18.51
CA PRO A 496 27.21 -2.92 18.09
C PRO A 496 26.34 -1.66 18.10
N LEU A 497 26.89 -0.57 18.68
CA LEU A 497 26.27 0.75 18.73
C LEU A 497 27.01 1.70 17.79
N VAL A 498 26.27 2.49 17.04
CA VAL A 498 26.81 3.55 16.19
C VAL A 498 26.06 4.84 16.47
N GLY A 499 26.77 5.86 16.91
CA GLY A 499 26.24 7.20 17.03
C GLY A 499 26.38 7.98 15.75
N ILE A 500 25.34 8.70 15.36
CA ILE A 500 25.35 9.61 14.21
C ILE A 500 25.15 11.01 14.76
N ALA A 501 26.26 11.75 14.92
CA ALA A 501 26.24 13.12 15.41
C ALA A 501 26.26 14.12 14.24
N LYS A 502 25.54 15.23 14.37
CA LYS A 502 25.67 16.36 13.44
C LYS A 502 27.04 16.99 13.63
N GLY A 503 27.82 17.04 12.57
CA GLY A 503 29.11 17.71 12.58
C GLY A 503 29.00 19.18 12.99
N PRO A 504 30.12 19.84 13.33
CA PRO A 504 30.16 21.25 13.79
C PRO A 504 29.44 22.23 12.85
N GLU A 505 29.50 21.96 11.55
CA GLU A 505 28.88 22.81 10.52
C GLU A 505 27.37 22.55 10.33
N ARG A 506 26.80 21.50 10.94
CA ARG A 506 25.39 21.07 10.81
C ARG A 506 24.89 20.90 9.37
N LYS A 507 25.81 20.63 8.43
CA LYS A 507 25.48 20.35 7.02
C LYS A 507 25.26 18.86 6.80
N ALA A 508 24.31 18.49 5.95
CA ALA A 508 24.12 17.12 5.50
C ALA A 508 25.38 16.61 4.76
N GLY A 509 25.81 15.38 5.02
CA GLY A 509 27.04 14.80 4.48
C GLY A 509 28.30 15.07 5.32
N MET A 510 28.18 15.79 6.44
CA MET A 510 29.25 16.11 7.38
C MET A 510 29.01 15.46 8.75
N GLU A 511 28.29 14.36 8.79
CA GLU A 511 28.00 13.62 10.02
C GLU A 511 29.27 12.99 10.57
N GLU A 512 29.40 12.98 11.91
CA GLU A 512 30.41 12.25 12.63
C GLU A 512 29.84 10.93 13.14
N LEU A 513 30.51 9.84 12.79
CA LEU A 513 30.21 8.52 13.32
C LEU A 513 31.01 8.27 14.59
N ILE A 514 30.35 7.78 15.61
CA ILE A 514 30.95 7.49 16.92
C ILE A 514 30.74 6.01 17.21
N LEU A 515 31.85 5.29 17.36
CA LEU A 515 31.88 3.88 17.77
C LEU A 515 32.28 3.80 19.24
N PRO A 516 31.33 3.68 20.16
CA PRO A 516 31.62 3.84 21.58
C PRO A 516 32.51 2.73 22.15
N PHE A 517 32.46 1.51 21.63
CA PHE A 517 33.23 0.37 22.13
C PHE A 517 34.70 0.39 21.68
N THR A 518 35.02 1.03 20.54
CA THR A 518 36.41 1.26 20.11
C THR A 518 36.93 2.63 20.52
N GLY A 519 36.03 3.54 20.90
CA GLY A 519 36.34 4.95 21.18
C GLY A 519 36.61 5.80 19.92
N GLU A 520 36.43 5.24 18.74
CA GLU A 520 36.71 5.90 17.49
C GLU A 520 35.62 6.91 17.12
N THR A 521 36.05 8.04 16.58
CA THR A 521 35.15 9.04 16.00
C THR A 521 35.73 9.45 14.66
N PHE A 522 34.96 9.32 13.58
CA PHE A 522 35.43 9.62 12.22
C PHE A 522 34.31 10.12 11.32
N ARG A 523 34.70 10.65 10.17
CA ARG A 523 33.76 11.08 9.12
C ARG A 523 33.95 10.23 7.89
N LEU A 524 32.84 9.86 7.28
CA LEU A 524 32.87 9.22 5.98
C LEU A 524 32.85 10.27 4.87
N PRO A 525 33.46 9.97 3.72
CA PRO A 525 33.33 10.80 2.55
C PRO A 525 31.88 11.00 2.15
N PRO A 526 31.47 12.18 1.63
CA PRO A 526 30.08 12.45 1.25
C PRO A 526 29.51 11.47 0.21
N ASN A 527 30.36 10.83 -0.58
CA ASN A 527 29.97 9.83 -1.59
C ASN A 527 30.05 8.39 -1.08
N SER A 528 30.29 8.17 0.22
CA SER A 528 30.37 6.82 0.80
C SER A 528 28.99 6.14 0.75
N PRO A 529 28.90 4.93 0.16
CA PRO A 529 27.68 4.12 0.19
C PRO A 529 27.20 3.82 1.62
N ALA A 530 28.11 3.55 2.56
CA ALA A 530 27.77 3.34 3.97
C ALA A 530 27.12 4.58 4.60
N LEU A 531 27.67 5.76 4.34
CA LEU A 531 27.08 7.02 4.82
C LEU A 531 25.66 7.20 4.28
N HIS A 532 25.42 6.93 3.00
CA HIS A 532 24.10 7.02 2.40
C HIS A 532 23.09 6.05 3.02
N LEU A 533 23.51 4.83 3.44
CA LEU A 533 22.65 3.91 4.16
C LEU A 533 22.28 4.48 5.53
N LEU A 534 23.27 4.91 6.31
CA LEU A 534 23.06 5.49 7.63
C LEU A 534 22.15 6.72 7.59
N GLN A 535 22.38 7.63 6.62
CA GLN A 535 21.51 8.79 6.40
C GLN A 535 20.09 8.38 6.05
N THR A 536 19.89 7.38 5.17
CA THR A 536 18.56 6.89 4.79
C THR A 536 17.78 6.41 6.03
N VAL A 537 18.41 5.62 6.90
CA VAL A 537 17.78 5.07 8.09
C VAL A 537 17.52 6.17 9.14
N ARG A 538 18.47 7.09 9.34
CA ARG A 538 18.33 8.24 10.23
C ARG A 538 17.23 9.20 9.78
N ASP A 539 17.23 9.61 8.52
CA ASP A 539 16.26 10.55 7.98
C ASP A 539 14.84 9.97 8.04
N GLU A 540 14.72 8.67 7.86
CA GLU A 540 13.44 7.97 8.06
C GLU A 540 13.01 7.97 9.53
N SER A 541 13.93 7.80 10.49
CA SER A 541 13.63 7.92 11.92
C SER A 541 13.12 9.32 12.26
N HIS A 542 13.81 10.34 11.78
CA HIS A 542 13.39 11.73 11.95
C HIS A 542 12.04 12.04 11.27
N ARG A 543 11.82 11.57 10.03
CA ARG A 543 10.54 11.70 9.31
C ARG A 543 9.40 11.03 10.09
N PHE A 544 9.64 9.85 10.62
CA PHE A 544 8.65 9.08 11.40
C PHE A 544 8.30 9.79 12.70
N ALA A 545 9.29 10.35 13.42
CA ALA A 545 9.08 11.16 14.61
C ALA A 545 8.19 12.41 14.30
N ILE A 546 8.56 13.21 13.28
CA ILE A 546 7.83 14.43 12.89
C ILE A 546 6.38 14.13 12.50
N THR A 547 6.11 13.05 11.76
CA THR A 547 4.74 12.70 11.35
C THR A 547 3.86 12.35 12.54
N GLY A 548 4.42 11.79 13.62
CA GLY A 548 3.72 11.57 14.89
C GLY A 548 3.30 12.87 15.57
N HIS A 549 4.21 13.83 15.58
CA HIS A 549 3.97 15.15 16.15
C HIS A 549 2.91 15.94 15.39
N ARG A 550 2.90 15.90 14.04
CA ARG A 550 1.88 16.58 13.24
C ARG A 550 0.48 16.03 13.53
N LYS A 551 0.31 14.71 13.57
CA LYS A 551 -0.99 14.09 13.90
C LYS A 551 -1.46 14.41 15.33
N LYS A 552 -0.54 14.45 16.30
CA LYS A 552 -0.85 14.81 17.69
C LYS A 552 -1.18 16.29 17.82
N ARG A 553 -0.41 17.18 17.17
CA ARG A 553 -0.65 18.63 17.10
C ARG A 553 -1.97 18.98 16.42
N ASP A 554 -2.28 18.36 15.28
CA ASP A 554 -3.55 18.58 14.58
C ASP A 554 -4.72 18.17 15.48
N LYS A 555 -4.59 17.05 16.20
CA LYS A 555 -5.59 16.59 17.15
C LYS A 555 -5.67 17.50 18.40
N ALA A 556 -4.55 17.92 18.95
CA ALA A 556 -4.47 18.80 20.12
C ALA A 556 -4.90 20.23 19.77
N ARG A 557 -4.47 20.79 18.62
CA ARG A 557 -4.90 22.12 18.14
C ARG A 557 -6.41 22.18 17.91
N VAL A 558 -6.97 21.14 17.29
CA VAL A 558 -8.42 21.04 17.11
C VAL A 558 -9.15 20.95 18.45
N THR A 559 -8.50 20.32 19.46
CA THR A 559 -9.09 20.15 20.79
C THR A 559 -8.88 21.40 21.67
N SER A 560 -7.71 22.04 21.60
CA SER A 560 -7.32 23.16 22.47
C SER A 560 -7.99 24.47 22.07
N SER A 561 -7.88 24.91 20.80
CA SER A 561 -8.40 26.22 20.37
C SER A 561 -9.90 26.41 20.59
N LEU A 562 -10.72 25.37 20.41
CA LEU A 562 -12.15 25.42 20.69
C LEU A 562 -12.49 25.12 22.15
N SER A 563 -11.62 24.44 22.89
CA SER A 563 -11.84 24.12 24.31
C SER A 563 -11.49 25.30 25.25
N GLU A 564 -10.66 26.21 24.78
CA GLU A 564 -10.27 27.43 25.51
C GLU A 564 -11.34 28.50 25.46
N ILE A 565 -12.34 28.39 24.57
CA ILE A 565 -13.43 29.34 24.45
C ILE A 565 -14.48 29.05 25.53
N PRO A 566 -14.77 30.04 26.43
CA PRO A 566 -15.77 29.86 27.47
C PRO A 566 -17.13 29.49 26.88
N GLY A 567 -17.76 28.43 27.41
CA GLY A 567 -19.06 27.96 26.94
C GLY A 567 -19.03 26.88 25.85
N ILE A 568 -17.86 26.47 25.33
CA ILE A 568 -17.75 25.39 24.37
C ILE A 568 -17.35 24.07 25.08
N GLY A 569 -18.35 23.26 25.40
CA GLY A 569 -18.17 21.88 25.86
C GLY A 569 -17.98 20.89 24.69
N SER A 570 -17.76 19.62 25.04
CA SER A 570 -17.49 18.55 24.05
C SER A 570 -18.56 18.41 22.96
N LYS A 571 -19.84 18.53 23.30
CA LYS A 571 -20.97 18.43 22.34
C LYS A 571 -20.97 19.60 21.35
N ARG A 572 -20.85 20.84 21.82
CA ARG A 572 -20.83 22.06 20.98
C ARG A 572 -19.59 22.05 20.05
N ARG A 573 -18.44 21.67 20.57
CA ARG A 573 -17.22 21.51 19.78
C ARG A 573 -17.41 20.48 18.66
N GLN A 574 -17.98 19.32 18.96
CA GLN A 574 -18.25 18.29 17.98
C GLN A 574 -19.22 18.78 16.90
N ALA A 575 -20.28 19.47 17.27
CA ALA A 575 -21.24 20.07 16.35
C ALA A 575 -20.57 21.09 15.41
N LEU A 576 -19.72 21.99 15.94
CA LEU A 576 -18.95 22.95 15.15
C LEU A 576 -18.02 22.27 14.16
N LEU A 577 -17.22 21.28 14.62
CA LEU A 577 -16.27 20.57 13.77
C LEU A 577 -16.97 19.74 12.70
N THR A 578 -18.11 19.12 13.01
CA THR A 578 -18.90 18.35 12.05
C THR A 578 -19.52 19.26 10.99
N ARG A 579 -20.13 20.39 11.41
CA ARG A 579 -20.78 21.31 10.49
C ARG A 579 -19.82 21.98 9.52
N PHE A 580 -18.64 22.38 10.00
CA PHE A 580 -17.67 23.13 9.18
C PHE A 580 -16.53 22.24 8.60
N GLY A 581 -16.57 20.92 8.82
CA GLY A 581 -15.58 19.99 8.27
C GLY A 581 -14.17 20.15 8.88
N GLY A 582 -14.08 20.67 10.13
CA GLY A 582 -12.84 20.85 10.87
C GLY A 582 -12.58 22.30 11.31
N LEU A 583 -11.52 22.49 12.11
CA LEU A 583 -11.18 23.79 12.71
C LEU A 583 -10.98 24.90 11.67
N ARG A 584 -10.36 24.59 10.52
CA ARG A 584 -10.19 25.58 9.45
C ARG A 584 -11.52 26.10 8.90
N GLY A 585 -12.53 25.21 8.83
CA GLY A 585 -13.88 25.60 8.42
C GLY A 585 -14.56 26.47 9.48
N VAL A 586 -14.35 26.19 10.77
CA VAL A 586 -14.85 27.01 11.88
C VAL A 586 -14.19 28.40 11.87
N ILE A 587 -12.88 28.48 11.68
CA ILE A 587 -12.16 29.75 11.54
C ILE A 587 -12.67 30.55 10.34
N ALA A 588 -12.95 29.92 9.21
CA ALA A 588 -13.43 30.57 8.00
C ALA A 588 -14.94 30.90 8.01
N ALA A 589 -15.68 30.51 9.07
CA ALA A 589 -17.12 30.72 9.18
C ALA A 589 -17.46 32.16 9.63
N SER A 590 -18.54 32.71 9.08
CA SER A 590 -19.07 34.00 9.55
C SER A 590 -19.77 33.84 10.91
N ARG A 591 -20.01 34.95 11.59
CA ARG A 591 -20.77 34.95 12.86
C ARG A 591 -22.17 34.36 12.69
N GLU A 592 -22.83 34.70 11.59
CA GLU A 592 -24.16 34.20 11.24
C GLU A 592 -24.15 32.69 10.98
N ASP A 593 -23.06 32.15 10.40
CA ASP A 593 -22.92 30.70 10.15
C ASP A 593 -22.65 29.94 11.46
N LEU A 594 -21.88 30.52 12.36
CA LEU A 594 -21.63 29.94 13.69
C LEU A 594 -22.91 29.87 14.53
N GLU A 595 -23.79 30.90 14.47
CA GLU A 595 -25.07 30.94 15.18
C GLU A 595 -26.04 29.82 14.71
N LYS A 596 -25.94 29.37 13.46
CA LYS A 596 -26.78 28.30 12.92
C LYS A 596 -26.41 26.89 13.44
N VAL A 597 -25.38 26.76 14.26
CA VAL A 597 -24.98 25.49 14.87
C VAL A 597 -25.84 25.22 16.11
N GLU A 598 -26.40 24.02 16.19
CA GLU A 598 -27.22 23.63 17.33
C GLU A 598 -26.49 23.82 18.67
N GLY A 599 -27.11 24.57 19.55
CA GLY A 599 -26.58 24.90 20.87
C GLY A 599 -25.61 26.10 20.91
N ILE A 600 -25.40 26.80 19.81
CA ILE A 600 -24.61 28.04 19.74
C ILE A 600 -25.57 29.24 19.70
N SER A 601 -25.55 30.07 20.72
CA SER A 601 -26.29 31.34 20.76
C SER A 601 -25.53 32.45 20.04
N LYS A 602 -26.21 33.55 19.68
CA LYS A 602 -25.60 34.72 19.05
C LYS A 602 -24.40 35.26 19.84
N ALA A 603 -24.52 35.37 21.16
CA ALA A 603 -23.43 35.80 22.04
C ALA A 603 -22.24 34.82 22.02
N LEU A 604 -22.51 33.50 21.96
CA LEU A 604 -21.46 32.50 21.90
C LEU A 604 -20.81 32.46 20.51
N ALA A 605 -21.56 32.67 19.42
CA ALA A 605 -21.01 32.80 18.07
C ALA A 605 -20.05 34.00 17.94
N GLU A 606 -20.41 35.14 18.58
CA GLU A 606 -19.53 36.31 18.70
C GLU A 606 -18.23 35.97 19.43
N THR A 607 -18.32 35.33 20.59
CA THR A 607 -17.16 34.90 21.38
C THR A 607 -16.26 33.93 20.62
N ILE A 608 -16.85 32.99 19.86
CA ILE A 608 -16.09 32.04 19.00
C ILE A 608 -15.35 32.82 17.91
N TYR A 609 -16.03 33.74 17.24
CA TYR A 609 -15.46 34.51 16.15
C TYR A 609 -14.29 35.37 16.64
N GLU A 610 -14.47 36.12 17.74
CA GLU A 610 -13.43 36.98 18.33
C GLU A 610 -12.21 36.19 18.83
N HIS A 611 -12.42 34.97 19.32
CA HIS A 611 -11.32 34.14 19.84
C HIS A 611 -10.49 33.46 18.72
N LEU A 612 -11.08 33.30 17.54
CA LEU A 612 -10.45 32.63 16.42
C LEU A 612 -9.88 33.58 15.36
N HIS A 613 -10.20 34.87 15.42
CA HIS A 613 -9.72 35.95 14.55
C HIS A 613 -9.00 37.02 15.30
#